data_f435a15844696aa3f395e08ec94fadb3
#
_entry.id   f435a15844696aa3f395e08ec94fadb3
#
_cell.length_a   1.000
_cell.length_b   1.000
_cell.length_c   1.000
_cell.angle_alpha   90.00
_cell.angle_beta   90.00
_cell.angle_gamma   90.00
#
_symmetry.space_group_name_H-M   'P 1'
#
loop_
_entity.id
_entity.type
_entity.pdbx_description
1 polymer ?
#
loop_
_entity_poly.entity_id
_entity_poly.type
_entity_poly.pdbx_seq_one_letter_code
_entity_poly.pdbx_strand_id
1 'polypeptide(L)'
;MLDITKASNSRSGELFKAAQRHIPGGVNSPVRAFRAVGGTPIFFDRAKGAYMFDADGNRYIDYVLSWGPMLLGHGHEDVLQAIRAQLDKAMTFGTPTELEIQLANKICSIVPGMDMIRMV
;
A
#
# COMPACT_ATOMS: atom_id res chain seq x y z
N MET A 1 -17.20 -19.50 -2.51
CA MET A 1 -17.27 -18.89 -1.17
C MET A 1 -15.99 -19.28 -0.46
N LEU A 2 -15.11 -18.32 -0.15
CA LEU A 2 -13.86 -18.60 0.57
C LEU A 2 -14.20 -19.08 1.98
N ASP A 3 -13.72 -20.25 2.33
CA ASP A 3 -13.92 -20.81 3.68
C ASP A 3 -12.96 -20.11 4.65
N ILE A 4 -13.47 -19.07 5.30
CA ILE A 4 -12.69 -18.26 6.28
C ILE A 4 -12.29 -19.07 7.54
N THR A 5 -12.79 -20.30 7.71
CA THR A 5 -12.43 -21.15 8.85
C THR A 5 -11.10 -21.87 8.67
N LYS A 6 -10.58 -22.01 7.45
CA LYS A 6 -9.25 -22.60 7.16
C LYS A 6 -8.06 -21.70 7.53
N ALA A 7 -8.28 -20.44 7.88
CA ALA A 7 -7.23 -19.45 8.06
C ALA A 7 -6.35 -19.62 9.31
N SER A 8 -6.75 -20.44 10.30
CA SER A 8 -5.94 -20.58 11.54
C SER A 8 -4.64 -21.37 11.37
N ASN A 9 -4.54 -22.22 10.33
CA ASN A 9 -3.34 -23.01 10.00
C ASN A 9 -2.67 -22.53 8.70
N SER A 10 -3.05 -21.36 8.18
CA SER A 10 -2.45 -20.75 7.01
C SER A 10 -1.21 -19.94 7.38
N ARG A 11 -0.38 -19.59 6.40
CA ARG A 11 0.75 -18.68 6.59
C ARG A 11 0.31 -17.33 7.16
N SER A 12 -0.81 -16.81 6.70
CA SER A 12 -1.43 -15.60 7.27
C SER A 12 -1.78 -15.76 8.74
N GLY A 13 -2.28 -16.92 9.15
CA GLY A 13 -2.56 -17.23 10.56
C GLY A 13 -1.31 -17.28 11.44
N GLU A 14 -0.22 -17.85 10.94
CA GLU A 14 1.08 -17.86 11.63
C GLU A 14 1.64 -16.44 11.77
N LEU A 15 1.59 -15.65 10.69
CA LEU A 15 2.05 -14.26 10.68
C LEU A 15 1.26 -13.39 11.65
N PHE A 16 -0.06 -13.59 11.71
CA PHE A 16 -0.92 -12.86 12.66
C PHE A 16 -0.59 -13.19 14.11
N LYS A 17 -0.41 -14.48 14.43
CA LYS A 17 0.04 -14.90 15.78
C LYS A 17 1.40 -14.30 16.14
N ALA A 18 2.33 -14.24 15.20
CA ALA A 18 3.63 -13.61 15.41
C ALA A 18 3.50 -12.10 15.63
N ALA A 19 2.67 -11.42 14.82
CA ALA A 19 2.42 -9.98 14.94
C ALA A 19 1.82 -9.60 16.31
N GLN A 20 0.89 -10.41 16.83
CA GLN A 20 0.25 -10.16 18.13
C GLN A 20 1.21 -10.14 19.32
N ARG A 21 2.43 -10.68 19.18
CA ARG A 21 3.44 -10.66 20.25
C ARG A 21 4.02 -9.26 20.49
N HIS A 22 4.05 -8.42 19.45
CA HIS A 22 4.75 -7.14 19.49
C HIS A 22 3.93 -5.95 18.96
N ILE A 23 2.82 -6.22 18.26
CA ILE A 23 1.96 -5.20 17.69
C ILE A 23 0.58 -5.27 18.37
N PRO A 24 0.10 -4.21 19.04
CA PRO A 24 -1.21 -4.21 19.67
C PRO A 24 -2.31 -4.59 18.67
N GLY A 25 -3.05 -5.67 18.97
CA GLY A 25 -4.06 -6.22 18.07
C GLY A 25 -3.53 -6.94 16.83
N GLY A 26 -2.19 -7.11 16.70
CA GLY A 26 -1.53 -7.79 15.59
C GLY A 26 -1.49 -7.02 14.28
N VAL A 27 -1.88 -5.75 14.28
CA VAL A 27 -1.97 -4.90 13.08
C VAL A 27 -1.62 -3.44 13.40
N ASN A 28 -1.05 -2.72 12.43
CA ASN A 28 -0.71 -1.31 12.57
C ASN A 28 -1.91 -0.36 12.32
N SER A 29 -3.06 -0.91 11.93
CA SER A 29 -4.31 -0.15 11.81
C SER A 29 -5.47 -1.02 12.30
N PRO A 30 -6.31 -0.53 13.25
CA PRO A 30 -7.39 -1.32 13.87
C PRO A 30 -8.37 -1.94 12.88
N VAL A 31 -8.65 -1.27 11.77
CA VAL A 31 -9.56 -1.78 10.73
C VAL A 31 -9.05 -3.06 10.07
N ARG A 32 -7.74 -3.30 10.10
CA ARG A 32 -7.11 -4.50 9.50
C ARG A 32 -7.18 -5.73 10.41
N ALA A 33 -7.64 -5.57 11.66
CA ALA A 33 -7.69 -6.67 12.64
C ALA A 33 -8.86 -7.66 12.44
N PHE A 34 -9.75 -7.40 11.48
CA PHE A 34 -10.95 -8.19 11.18
C PHE A 34 -11.93 -8.36 12.34
N ARG A 35 -11.80 -7.54 13.41
CA ARG A 35 -12.67 -7.67 14.61
C ARG A 35 -14.16 -7.51 14.29
N ALA A 36 -14.49 -6.62 13.36
CA ALA A 36 -15.88 -6.34 12.97
C ALA A 36 -16.48 -7.41 12.03
N VAL A 37 -15.64 -8.13 11.28
CA VAL A 37 -16.07 -9.09 10.25
C VAL A 37 -15.76 -10.53 10.61
N GLY A 38 -14.93 -10.73 11.63
CA GLY A 38 -14.46 -12.07 12.04
C GLY A 38 -13.39 -12.63 11.12
N GLY A 39 -12.83 -13.77 11.54
CA GLY A 39 -11.77 -14.46 10.80
C GLY A 39 -10.37 -13.97 11.15
N THR A 40 -9.39 -14.37 10.36
CA THR A 40 -7.97 -14.01 10.50
C THR A 40 -7.58 -13.02 9.43
N PRO A 41 -6.86 -11.94 9.77
CA PRO A 41 -6.34 -11.01 8.76
C PRO A 41 -5.49 -11.71 7.71
N ILE A 42 -5.68 -11.31 6.45
CA ILE A 42 -4.91 -11.81 5.32
C ILE A 42 -3.63 -10.98 5.22
N PHE A 43 -2.48 -11.66 5.11
CA PHE A 43 -1.19 -11.03 4.90
C PHE A 43 -0.81 -11.13 3.43
N PHE A 44 -0.67 -10.00 2.77
CA PHE A 44 -0.28 -9.93 1.37
C PHE A 44 1.23 -9.92 1.22
N ASP A 45 1.73 -10.61 0.19
CA ASP A 45 3.15 -10.74 -0.15
C ASP A 45 3.54 -9.88 -1.34
N ARG A 46 2.72 -9.87 -2.38
CA ARG A 46 3.00 -9.13 -3.62
C ARG A 46 1.71 -8.66 -4.30
N ALA A 47 1.87 -7.70 -5.22
CA ALA A 47 0.78 -7.21 -6.04
C ALA A 47 1.28 -6.83 -7.45
N LYS A 48 0.40 -6.95 -8.46
CA LYS A 48 0.67 -6.56 -9.85
C LYS A 48 -0.62 -6.19 -10.57
N GLY A 49 -0.66 -5.02 -11.20
CA GLY A 49 -1.85 -4.51 -11.87
C GLY A 49 -3.04 -4.44 -10.90
N ALA A 50 -4.14 -5.06 -11.25
CA ALA A 50 -5.34 -5.11 -10.41
C ALA A 50 -5.34 -6.24 -9.36
N TYR A 51 -4.25 -6.99 -9.22
CA TYR A 51 -4.24 -8.19 -8.39
C TYR A 51 -3.28 -8.08 -7.22
N MET A 52 -3.72 -8.61 -6.08
CA MET A 52 -2.92 -8.85 -4.88
C MET A 52 -2.82 -10.34 -4.62
N PHE A 53 -1.69 -10.77 -4.05
CA PHE A 53 -1.43 -12.17 -3.72
C PHE A 53 -1.04 -12.25 -2.25
N ASP A 54 -1.70 -13.14 -1.52
CA ASP A 54 -1.41 -13.32 -0.11
C ASP A 54 -0.18 -14.24 0.12
N ALA A 55 0.22 -14.34 1.38
CA ALA A 55 1.32 -15.19 1.81
C ALA A 55 1.06 -16.69 1.64
N ASP A 56 -0.18 -17.08 1.36
CA ASP A 56 -0.63 -18.45 1.08
C ASP A 56 -0.72 -18.72 -0.44
N GLY A 57 -0.42 -17.71 -1.29
CA GLY A 57 -0.43 -17.82 -2.75
C GLY A 57 -1.79 -17.59 -3.42
N ASN A 58 -2.82 -17.23 -2.66
CA ASN A 58 -4.13 -16.93 -3.23
C ASN A 58 -4.11 -15.58 -3.92
N ARG A 59 -4.89 -15.44 -5.00
CA ARG A 59 -5.03 -14.22 -5.79
C ARG A 59 -6.36 -13.53 -5.51
N TYR A 60 -6.32 -12.22 -5.32
CA TYR A 60 -7.46 -11.35 -5.09
C TYR A 60 -7.45 -10.19 -6.09
N ILE A 61 -8.65 -9.70 -6.46
CA ILE A 61 -8.78 -8.42 -7.15
C ILE A 61 -8.77 -7.32 -6.09
N ASP A 62 -7.90 -6.32 -6.26
CA ASP A 62 -7.83 -5.18 -5.35
C ASP A 62 -8.85 -4.12 -5.70
N TYR A 63 -9.89 -3.99 -4.90
CA TYR A 63 -10.88 -2.91 -4.97
C TYR A 63 -10.59 -1.76 -4.00
N VAL A 64 -9.53 -1.84 -3.20
CA VAL A 64 -9.18 -0.84 -2.19
C VAL A 64 -8.17 0.17 -2.71
N LEU A 65 -7.28 -0.24 -3.64
CA LEU A 65 -6.27 0.60 -4.29
C LEU A 65 -5.42 1.40 -3.29
N SER A 66 -5.05 0.75 -2.18
CA SER A 66 -4.28 1.36 -1.07
C SER A 66 -4.90 2.68 -0.57
N TRP A 67 -6.22 2.80 -0.60
CA TRP A 67 -7.00 3.99 -0.20
C TRP A 67 -6.80 5.20 -1.13
N GLY A 68 -6.52 4.95 -2.41
CA GLY A 68 -6.50 5.96 -3.47
C GLY A 68 -5.24 6.05 -4.33
N PRO A 69 -4.01 5.83 -3.82
CA PRO A 69 -2.80 6.09 -4.61
C PRO A 69 -2.57 5.11 -5.77
N MET A 70 -3.21 3.94 -5.80
CA MET A 70 -2.96 2.90 -6.82
C MET A 70 -3.88 3.00 -8.05
N LEU A 71 -4.19 4.21 -8.53
CA LEU A 71 -5.04 4.42 -9.71
C LEU A 71 -4.54 3.72 -10.97
N LEU A 72 -3.23 3.60 -11.14
CA LEU A 72 -2.60 2.89 -12.27
C LEU A 72 -2.42 1.40 -12.01
N GLY A 73 -2.91 0.90 -10.88
CA GLY A 73 -2.65 -0.44 -10.40
C GLY A 73 -1.28 -0.62 -9.77
N HIS A 74 -1.05 -1.79 -9.22
CA HIS A 74 0.20 -2.14 -8.56
C HIS A 74 1.34 -2.35 -9.55
N GLY A 75 2.50 -1.79 -9.24
CA GLY A 75 3.72 -2.02 -10.01
C GLY A 75 3.65 -1.52 -11.45
N HIS A 76 3.05 -0.33 -11.67
CA HIS A 76 3.06 0.33 -12.98
C HIS A 76 4.51 0.62 -13.39
N GLU A 77 4.88 0.21 -14.59
CA GLU A 77 6.30 0.18 -14.99
C GLU A 77 6.94 1.57 -15.02
N ASP A 78 6.26 2.58 -15.58
CA ASP A 78 6.82 3.93 -15.62
C ASP A 78 7.05 4.52 -14.23
N VAL A 79 6.16 4.21 -13.27
CA VAL A 79 6.32 4.62 -11.87
C VAL A 79 7.52 3.92 -11.23
N LEU A 80 7.65 2.60 -11.46
CA LEU A 80 8.79 1.84 -10.95
C LEU A 80 10.12 2.32 -11.53
N GLN A 81 10.17 2.63 -12.82
CA GLN A 81 11.36 3.18 -13.47
C GLN A 81 11.75 4.53 -12.87
N ALA A 82 10.79 5.43 -12.68
CA ALA A 82 11.05 6.74 -12.06
C ALA A 82 11.58 6.60 -10.62
N ILE A 83 11.01 5.68 -9.83
CA ILE A 83 11.47 5.38 -8.47
C ILE A 83 12.90 4.82 -8.50
N ARG A 84 13.19 3.84 -9.35
CA ARG A 84 14.53 3.25 -9.49
C ARG A 84 15.58 4.32 -9.83
N ALA A 85 15.27 5.18 -10.78
CA ALA A 85 16.16 6.28 -11.15
C ALA A 85 16.40 7.30 -10.02
N GLN A 86 15.44 7.45 -9.11
CA GLN A 86 15.60 8.33 -7.96
C GLN A 86 16.36 7.66 -6.81
N LEU A 87 16.27 6.35 -6.64
CA LEU A 87 16.98 5.61 -5.60
C LEU A 87 18.49 5.77 -5.70
N ASP A 88 19.05 5.84 -6.93
CA ASP A 88 20.47 6.04 -7.18
C ASP A 88 20.97 7.43 -6.72
N LYS A 89 20.07 8.39 -6.50
CA LYS A 89 20.41 9.73 -6.02
C LYS A 89 20.29 9.84 -4.51
N ALA A 90 19.11 9.61 -3.97
CA ALA A 90 18.79 9.46 -2.54
C ALA A 90 17.29 9.22 -2.35
N MET A 91 16.94 8.62 -1.21
CA MET A 91 15.53 8.44 -0.82
C MET A 91 14.94 9.71 -0.18
N THR A 92 15.75 10.49 0.51
CA THR A 92 15.36 11.73 1.19
C THR A 92 16.58 12.62 1.43
N PHE A 93 16.37 13.92 1.48
CA PHE A 93 17.44 14.90 1.74
C PHE A 93 17.24 15.71 3.03
N GLY A 94 16.00 15.73 3.57
CA GLY A 94 15.65 16.61 4.69
C GLY A 94 15.72 18.11 4.35
N THR A 95 15.75 18.45 3.05
CA THR A 95 15.82 19.81 2.51
C THR A 95 14.97 19.90 1.24
N PRO A 96 14.62 21.12 0.76
CA PRO A 96 13.88 21.28 -0.49
C PRO A 96 14.56 20.60 -1.69
N THR A 97 13.74 20.08 -2.61
CA THR A 97 14.22 19.43 -3.82
C THR A 97 13.53 19.99 -5.07
N GLU A 98 14.15 19.82 -6.22
CA GLU A 98 13.57 20.23 -7.50
C GLU A 98 12.26 19.47 -7.81
N LEU A 99 12.15 18.20 -7.38
CA LEU A 99 10.95 17.39 -7.60
C LEU A 99 9.71 17.96 -6.90
N GLU A 100 9.87 18.62 -5.75
CA GLU A 100 8.77 19.30 -5.07
C GLU A 100 8.22 20.46 -5.91
N ILE A 101 9.12 21.23 -6.54
CA ILE A 101 8.73 22.34 -7.41
C ILE A 101 8.02 21.80 -8.67
N GLN A 102 8.56 20.74 -9.27
CA GLN A 102 7.96 20.11 -10.44
C GLN A 102 6.56 19.58 -10.14
N LEU A 103 6.37 18.92 -8.98
CA LEU A 103 5.06 18.42 -8.55
C LEU A 103 4.09 19.57 -8.27
N ALA A 104 4.53 20.62 -7.55
CA ALA A 104 3.70 21.79 -7.28
C ALA A 104 3.22 22.46 -8.57
N ASN A 105 4.14 22.71 -9.50
CA ASN A 105 3.81 23.28 -10.81
C ASN A 105 2.82 22.40 -11.58
N LYS A 106 3.01 21.07 -11.57
CA LYS A 106 2.11 20.15 -12.23
C LYS A 106 0.70 20.22 -11.66
N ILE A 107 0.57 20.20 -10.33
CA ILE A 107 -0.75 20.24 -9.66
C ILE A 107 -1.44 21.57 -9.95
N CYS A 108 -0.76 22.71 -9.81
CA CYS A 108 -1.32 24.02 -10.13
C CYS A 108 -1.75 24.13 -11.60
N SER A 109 -1.06 23.46 -12.52
CA SER A 109 -1.42 23.49 -13.94
C SER A 109 -2.66 22.69 -14.31
N ILE A 110 -3.02 21.68 -13.52
CA ILE A 110 -4.14 20.76 -13.82
C ILE A 110 -5.37 20.97 -12.95
N VAL A 111 -5.23 21.65 -11.81
CA VAL A 111 -6.34 21.92 -10.88
C VAL A 111 -6.78 23.37 -11.01
N PRO A 112 -7.96 23.65 -11.59
CA PRO A 112 -8.43 25.01 -11.75
C PRO A 112 -8.56 25.77 -10.43
N GLY A 113 -8.05 27.01 -10.37
CA GLY A 113 -8.14 27.88 -9.20
C GLY A 113 -7.14 27.55 -8.09
N MET A 114 -6.18 26.70 -8.34
CA MET A 114 -5.11 26.39 -7.40
C MET A 114 -3.82 27.12 -7.82
N ASP A 115 -3.53 28.23 -7.15
CA ASP A 115 -2.34 29.05 -7.45
C ASP A 115 -1.12 28.64 -6.65
N MET A 116 -1.31 28.04 -5.47
CA MET A 116 -0.24 27.61 -4.56
C MET A 116 -0.61 26.32 -3.86
N ILE A 117 0.40 25.48 -3.59
CA ILE A 117 0.23 24.19 -2.89
C ILE A 117 1.37 23.96 -1.91
N ARG A 118 1.05 23.35 -0.77
CA ARG A 118 2.02 22.78 0.16
C ARG A 118 1.71 21.30 0.34
N MET A 119 2.74 20.48 0.16
CA MET A 119 2.69 19.04 0.47
C MET A 119 3.05 18.84 1.95
N VAL A 120 2.26 18.02 2.65
CA VAL A 120 2.39 17.72 4.09
C VAL A 120 2.34 16.23 4.32
#